data_b9e5fc1d9a977a22c6ef79163d202b8b
#
_entry.id   b9e5fc1d9a977a22c6ef79163d202b8b
#
_cell.length_a   1.000
_cell.length_b   1.000
_cell.length_c   1.000
_cell.angle_alpha   90.00
_cell.angle_beta   90.00
_cell.angle_gamma   90.00
#
_symmetry.space_group_name_H-M   'P 1'
#
loop_
_entity.id
_entity.type
_entity.pdbx_description
1 polymer ?
#
loop_
_entity_poly.entity_id
_entity_poly.type
_entity_poly.pdbx_seq_one_letter_code
_entity_poly.pdbx_strand_id
1 'polypeptide(L)'
;MSADTIYLNPTSLSYFKNNNIDGLIPTRKQSKEKIGKLNNNPYHKDHFEYDYELDAFKCPENQYLHFYGKYTEQHKDPEKPEKIKRIYNNYNACKNCNARTKCCASSQTHKTITEYGSELQKAMNHKMEKQEYKDEYSKRSSVEGPFGIFKEQFQLEKEVVIGMIKTEERINLDALAYNLIRLYNIKQEIKNTTEDLEDFCESTSIKNQLQLTATIF
;
A
#
# COMPACT_ATOMS: atom_id res chain seq x y z
N MET A 1 -1.35 -7.66 -12.17
CA MET A 1 -2.35 -8.19 -11.20
C MET A 1 -2.03 -7.65 -9.81
N SER A 2 -3.03 -7.13 -9.08
CA SER A 2 -2.82 -6.62 -7.71
C SER A 2 -3.36 -7.61 -6.67
N ALA A 3 -2.58 -7.89 -5.62
CA ALA A 3 -2.96 -8.80 -4.55
C ALA A 3 -2.66 -8.20 -3.17
N ASP A 4 -3.25 -8.77 -2.11
CA ASP A 4 -3.06 -8.32 -0.74
C ASP A 4 -1.74 -8.83 -0.15
N THR A 5 -1.23 -8.15 0.89
CA THR A 5 0.02 -8.49 1.60
C THR A 5 0.07 -9.94 2.11
N ILE A 6 -1.08 -10.57 2.34
CA ILE A 6 -1.16 -11.98 2.73
C ILE A 6 -0.52 -12.92 1.67
N TYR A 7 -0.54 -12.50 0.40
CA TYR A 7 0.07 -13.23 -0.71
C TYR A 7 1.57 -12.95 -0.87
N LEU A 8 2.16 -12.09 -0.03
CA LEU A 8 3.61 -11.87 0.01
C LEU A 8 4.31 -13.05 0.73
N ASN A 9 4.18 -14.22 0.18
CA ASN A 9 4.78 -15.46 0.68
C ASN A 9 5.49 -16.22 -0.45
N PRO A 10 6.46 -17.10 -0.14
CA PRO A 10 7.26 -17.80 -1.15
C PRO A 10 6.42 -18.62 -2.15
N THR A 11 5.37 -19.27 -1.68
CA THR A 11 4.52 -20.14 -2.51
C THR A 11 3.77 -19.33 -3.56
N SER A 12 3.09 -18.25 -3.16
CA SER A 12 2.36 -17.38 -4.07
C SER A 12 3.29 -16.69 -5.08
N LEU A 13 4.46 -16.23 -4.63
CA LEU A 13 5.43 -15.57 -5.50
C LEU A 13 6.07 -16.54 -6.50
N SER A 14 6.31 -17.80 -6.09
CA SER A 14 6.77 -18.85 -7.01
C SER A 14 5.70 -19.16 -8.06
N TYR A 15 4.43 -19.24 -7.66
CA TYR A 15 3.32 -19.40 -8.58
C TYR A 15 3.25 -18.26 -9.61
N PHE A 16 3.36 -17.00 -9.17
CA PHE A 16 3.37 -15.85 -10.06
C PHE A 16 4.53 -15.93 -11.07
N LYS A 17 5.74 -16.23 -10.59
CA LYS A 17 6.91 -16.39 -11.45
C LYS A 17 6.73 -17.50 -12.47
N ASN A 18 6.26 -18.67 -12.05
CA ASN A 18 6.12 -19.83 -12.93
C ASN A 18 5.03 -19.65 -14.00
N ASN A 19 4.03 -18.83 -13.73
CA ASN A 19 2.93 -18.52 -14.66
C ASN A 19 3.08 -17.19 -15.38
N ASN A 20 4.23 -16.52 -15.29
CA ASN A 20 4.50 -15.21 -15.88
C ASN A 20 3.46 -14.16 -15.48
N ILE A 21 2.97 -14.20 -14.24
CA ILE A 21 2.01 -13.23 -13.72
C ILE A 21 2.79 -12.05 -13.16
N ASP A 22 2.59 -10.86 -13.75
CA ASP A 22 3.12 -9.62 -13.20
C ASP A 22 2.25 -9.15 -12.02
N GLY A 23 2.66 -9.58 -10.81
CA GLY A 23 1.96 -9.27 -9.57
C GLY A 23 2.44 -7.97 -8.93
N LEU A 24 1.52 -7.26 -8.26
CA LEU A 24 1.79 -6.13 -7.38
C LEU A 24 1.28 -6.47 -5.99
N ILE A 25 2.20 -6.65 -5.05
CA ILE A 25 1.88 -7.02 -3.66
C ILE A 25 2.61 -6.05 -2.74
N PRO A 26 1.89 -5.25 -1.93
CA PRO A 26 2.51 -4.27 -1.05
C PRO A 26 3.35 -4.93 0.02
N THR A 27 4.40 -4.25 0.43
CA THR A 27 5.23 -4.69 1.54
C THR A 27 4.46 -4.61 2.86
N ARG A 28 4.91 -5.37 3.87
CA ARG A 28 4.31 -5.27 5.22
C ARG A 28 4.46 -3.86 5.81
N LYS A 29 5.54 -3.15 5.48
CA LYS A 29 5.77 -1.76 5.90
C LYS A 29 4.72 -0.85 5.29
N GLN A 30 4.54 -0.88 3.97
CA GLN A 30 3.52 -0.09 3.26
C GLN A 30 2.10 -0.36 3.76
N SER A 31 1.77 -1.62 4.06
CA SER A 31 0.48 -1.96 4.65
C SER A 31 0.27 -1.37 6.04
N LYS A 32 1.31 -1.34 6.87
CA LYS A 32 1.27 -0.69 8.19
C LYS A 32 1.16 0.83 8.10
N GLU A 33 1.88 1.44 7.16
CA GLU A 33 1.80 2.88 6.88
C GLU A 33 0.38 3.29 6.51
N LYS A 34 -0.22 2.57 5.56
CA LYS A 34 -1.60 2.84 5.09
C LYS A 34 -2.63 2.85 6.22
N ILE A 35 -2.46 1.99 7.23
CA ILE A 35 -3.41 1.88 8.37
C ILE A 35 -2.94 2.63 9.62
N GLY A 36 -1.86 3.43 9.54
CA GLY A 36 -1.34 4.19 10.66
C GLY A 36 -0.79 3.34 11.82
N LYS A 37 -0.36 2.10 11.55
CA LYS A 37 0.13 1.14 12.57
C LYS A 37 1.66 0.98 12.56
N LEU A 38 2.40 1.95 12.06
CA LEU A 38 3.85 1.98 12.26
C LEU A 38 4.19 2.12 13.74
N ASN A 39 5.31 1.53 14.13
CA ASN A 39 5.78 1.65 15.51
C ASN A 39 6.21 3.10 15.79
N ASN A 40 5.77 3.67 16.91
CA ASN A 40 6.11 5.04 17.31
C ASN A 40 7.58 5.23 17.74
N ASN A 41 8.29 4.14 18.04
CA ASN A 41 9.72 4.22 18.34
C ASN A 41 10.52 4.46 17.05
N PRO A 42 11.23 5.58 16.91
CA PRO A 42 12.00 5.90 15.69
C PRO A 42 13.12 4.88 15.40
N TYR A 43 13.56 4.12 16.42
CA TYR A 43 14.57 3.07 16.25
C TYR A 43 13.96 1.66 16.10
N HIS A 44 12.65 1.56 15.87
CA HIS A 44 12.05 0.30 15.45
C HIS A 44 12.45 -0.02 13.99
N LYS A 45 12.54 -1.30 13.67
CA LYS A 45 12.94 -1.74 12.32
C LYS A 45 12.11 -1.14 11.18
N ASP A 46 10.88 -0.73 11.44
CA ASP A 46 9.99 -0.13 10.44
C ASP A 46 10.50 1.24 9.94
N HIS A 47 11.39 1.91 10.70
CA HIS A 47 12.01 3.20 10.34
C HIS A 47 13.39 3.06 9.72
N PHE A 48 13.87 1.85 9.54
CA PHE A 48 15.09 1.60 8.79
C PHE A 48 14.78 1.49 7.30
N GLU A 49 15.61 2.11 6.48
CA GLU A 49 15.51 2.07 5.03
C GLU A 49 16.43 0.97 4.49
N TYR A 50 15.93 0.15 3.58
CA TYR A 50 16.75 -0.88 2.96
C TYR A 50 17.36 -0.36 1.66
N ASP A 51 18.68 -0.44 1.58
CA ASP A 51 19.46 -0.12 0.38
C ASP A 51 19.70 -1.41 -0.41
N TYR A 52 19.12 -1.51 -1.60
CA TYR A 52 19.19 -2.69 -2.45
C TYR A 52 20.56 -2.85 -3.14
N GLU A 53 21.27 -1.74 -3.37
CA GLU A 53 22.59 -1.76 -4.01
C GLU A 53 23.64 -2.25 -3.03
N LEU A 54 23.58 -1.81 -1.80
CA LEU A 54 24.52 -2.16 -0.75
C LEU A 54 24.15 -3.42 0.04
N ASP A 55 22.95 -4.00 -0.19
CA ASP A 55 22.37 -5.06 0.64
C ASP A 55 22.48 -4.74 2.14
N ALA A 56 22.06 -3.55 2.53
CA ALA A 56 22.22 -3.02 3.88
C ALA A 56 20.99 -2.24 4.34
N PHE A 57 20.81 -2.11 5.66
CA PHE A 57 19.80 -1.23 6.24
C PHE A 57 20.42 0.07 6.73
N LYS A 58 19.92 1.19 6.24
CA LYS A 58 20.27 2.52 6.75
C LYS A 58 19.44 2.82 8.00
N CYS A 59 20.10 3.11 9.11
CA CYS A 59 19.43 3.45 10.37
C CYS A 59 19.07 4.96 10.43
N PRO A 60 18.20 5.39 11.36
CA PRO A 60 17.85 6.81 11.56
C PRO A 60 19.05 7.73 11.86
N GLU A 61 20.16 7.18 12.36
CA GLU A 61 21.43 7.91 12.59
C GLU A 61 22.36 7.87 11.37
N ASN A 62 21.83 7.59 10.18
CA ASN A 62 22.58 7.54 8.90
C ASN A 62 23.73 6.52 8.87
N GLN A 63 23.72 5.48 9.71
CA GLN A 63 24.69 4.39 9.67
C GLN A 63 24.08 3.18 8.96
N TYR A 64 24.93 2.43 8.25
CA TYR A 64 24.51 1.22 7.54
C TYR A 64 24.73 -0.02 8.39
N LEU A 65 23.71 -0.86 8.48
CA LEU A 65 23.79 -2.22 9.02
C LEU A 65 23.97 -3.16 7.83
N HIS A 66 25.16 -3.74 7.72
CA HIS A 66 25.51 -4.61 6.59
C HIS A 66 25.02 -6.04 6.79
N PHE A 67 24.87 -6.75 5.69
CA PHE A 67 24.55 -8.17 5.72
C PHE A 67 25.62 -8.93 6.49
N TYR A 68 25.21 -9.65 7.53
CA TYR A 68 26.08 -10.43 8.39
C TYR A 68 26.04 -11.92 8.07
N GLY A 69 24.84 -12.46 7.79
CA GLY A 69 24.70 -13.87 7.51
C GLY A 69 23.27 -14.30 7.16
N LYS A 70 23.21 -15.49 6.55
CA LYS A 70 21.97 -16.15 6.16
C LYS A 70 21.86 -17.48 6.90
N TYR A 71 20.72 -17.69 7.53
CA TYR A 71 20.44 -18.90 8.29
C TYR A 71 19.13 -19.50 7.80
N THR A 72 19.08 -20.81 7.74
CA THR A 72 17.86 -21.55 7.45
C THR A 72 17.32 -22.10 8.76
N GLU A 73 16.08 -21.70 9.08
CA GLU A 73 15.36 -22.18 10.26
C GLU A 73 14.32 -23.19 9.83
N GLN A 74 14.43 -24.43 10.28
CA GLN A 74 13.45 -25.46 10.02
C GLN A 74 12.14 -25.13 10.74
N HIS A 75 11.03 -25.28 10.04
CA HIS A 75 9.72 -25.11 10.67
C HIS A 75 9.44 -26.30 11.58
N LYS A 76 8.77 -26.06 12.72
CA LYS A 76 8.34 -27.14 13.64
C LYS A 76 7.42 -28.16 12.96
N ASP A 77 6.70 -27.72 11.94
CA ASP A 77 5.83 -28.52 11.08
C ASP A 77 6.63 -28.88 9.80
N PRO A 78 6.94 -30.16 9.54
CA PRO A 78 7.76 -30.57 8.39
C PRO A 78 7.09 -30.32 7.02
N GLU A 79 5.77 -30.11 6.99
CA GLU A 79 5.06 -29.79 5.74
C GLU A 79 5.22 -28.32 5.34
N LYS A 80 5.70 -27.46 6.24
CA LYS A 80 5.91 -26.04 5.95
C LYS A 80 7.31 -25.77 5.43
N PRO A 81 7.44 -24.87 4.44
CA PRO A 81 8.73 -24.53 3.88
C PRO A 81 9.66 -23.91 4.94
N GLU A 82 10.94 -24.20 4.82
CA GLU A 82 11.99 -23.63 5.64
C GLU A 82 11.95 -22.10 5.60
N LYS A 83 12.23 -21.46 6.74
CA LYS A 83 12.29 -20.02 6.84
C LYS A 83 13.73 -19.57 6.64
N ILE A 84 13.94 -18.76 5.62
CA ILE A 84 15.20 -18.08 5.39
C ILE A 84 15.25 -16.83 6.27
N LYS A 85 16.27 -16.75 7.12
CA LYS A 85 16.54 -15.65 8.04
C LYS A 85 17.83 -14.97 7.62
N ARG A 86 17.75 -13.69 7.32
CA ARG A 86 18.89 -12.82 7.02
C ARG A 86 19.13 -11.90 8.20
N ILE A 87 20.38 -11.73 8.59
CA ILE A 87 20.79 -10.89 9.71
C ILE A 87 21.65 -9.75 9.20
N TYR A 88 21.32 -8.55 9.65
CA TYR A 88 22.04 -7.31 9.34
C TYR A 88 22.45 -6.64 10.65
N ASN A 89 23.70 -6.23 10.75
CA ASN A 89 24.21 -5.50 11.90
C ASN A 89 25.42 -4.63 11.54
N ASN A 90 25.83 -3.77 12.47
CA ASN A 90 27.07 -3.02 12.41
C ASN A 90 27.59 -2.77 13.84
N TYR A 91 28.39 -3.69 14.35
CA TYR A 91 28.93 -3.59 15.71
C TYR A 91 29.74 -2.30 15.91
N ASN A 92 30.63 -1.97 14.97
CA ASN A 92 31.56 -0.85 15.10
C ASN A 92 30.81 0.51 15.16
N ALA A 93 29.87 0.73 14.27
CA ALA A 93 29.05 1.95 14.27
C ALA A 93 28.15 2.04 15.50
N CYS A 94 27.54 0.93 15.90
CA CYS A 94 26.64 0.92 17.06
C CYS A 94 27.35 1.10 18.40
N LYS A 95 28.60 0.62 18.54
CA LYS A 95 29.39 0.74 19.77
C LYS A 95 29.56 2.18 20.22
N ASN A 96 29.78 3.09 19.27
CA ASN A 96 30.06 4.51 19.52
C ASN A 96 28.85 5.42 19.23
N CYS A 97 27.67 4.85 19.04
CA CYS A 97 26.47 5.60 18.67
C CYS A 97 25.82 6.26 19.90
N ASN A 98 25.57 7.57 19.83
CA ASN A 98 24.91 8.33 20.89
C ASN A 98 23.46 7.88 21.14
N ALA A 99 22.78 7.37 20.11
CA ALA A 99 21.41 6.88 20.21
C ALA A 99 21.31 5.42 20.70
N ARG A 100 22.43 4.78 21.03
CA ARG A 100 22.47 3.35 21.39
C ARG A 100 21.48 2.97 22.49
N THR A 101 21.40 3.75 23.55
CA THR A 101 20.51 3.48 24.71
C THR A 101 19.03 3.55 24.36
N LYS A 102 18.67 4.31 23.31
CA LYS A 102 17.30 4.42 22.79
C LYS A 102 17.00 3.36 21.72
N CYS A 103 18.04 2.91 21.00
CA CYS A 103 17.95 2.00 19.87
C CYS A 103 18.03 0.52 20.27
N CYS A 104 18.88 0.18 21.24
CA CYS A 104 19.16 -1.19 21.65
C CYS A 104 18.73 -1.42 23.11
N ALA A 105 18.29 -2.63 23.42
CA ALA A 105 18.11 -3.03 24.81
C ALA A 105 19.46 -3.01 25.56
N SER A 106 19.45 -2.80 26.88
CA SER A 106 20.68 -2.71 27.71
C SER A 106 21.56 -3.96 27.63
N SER A 107 20.96 -5.12 27.35
CA SER A 107 21.66 -6.40 27.16
C SER A 107 22.32 -6.55 25.78
N GLN A 108 22.03 -5.66 24.83
CA GLN A 108 22.53 -5.75 23.46
C GLN A 108 23.65 -4.76 23.21
N THR A 109 24.71 -5.21 22.53
CA THR A 109 25.87 -4.37 22.19
C THR A 109 25.65 -3.56 20.91
N HIS A 110 24.77 -4.02 20.03
CA HIS A 110 24.49 -3.41 18.72
C HIS A 110 23.08 -3.74 18.25
N LYS A 111 22.58 -2.92 17.33
CA LYS A 111 21.30 -3.18 16.65
C LYS A 111 21.46 -4.31 15.67
N THR A 112 20.52 -5.26 15.74
CA THR A 112 20.40 -6.33 14.77
C THR A 112 19.00 -6.26 14.11
N ILE A 113 18.99 -6.25 12.80
CA ILE A 113 17.73 -6.39 12.03
C ILE A 113 17.71 -7.81 11.48
N THR A 114 16.60 -8.48 11.72
CA THR A 114 16.33 -9.78 11.15
C THR A 114 15.22 -9.66 10.11
N GLU A 115 15.55 -10.09 8.89
CA GLU A 115 14.57 -10.25 7.82
C GLU A 115 14.28 -11.73 7.57
N TYR A 116 12.99 -12.02 7.42
CA TYR A 116 12.51 -13.32 6.99
C TYR A 116 11.96 -13.19 5.59
N GLY A 117 12.43 -14.01 4.66
CA GLY A 117 11.91 -13.99 3.31
C GLY A 117 12.81 -14.66 2.28
N SER A 118 12.20 -15.00 1.16
CA SER A 118 12.90 -15.52 -0.02
C SER A 118 13.44 -14.38 -0.90
N GLU A 119 14.30 -14.71 -1.86
CA GLU A 119 14.76 -13.76 -2.88
C GLU A 119 13.60 -13.17 -3.68
N LEU A 120 12.53 -13.95 -3.89
CA LEU A 120 11.33 -13.48 -4.58
C LEU A 120 10.59 -12.41 -3.77
N GLN A 121 10.54 -12.55 -2.44
CA GLN A 121 9.95 -11.53 -1.57
C GLN A 121 10.78 -10.24 -1.59
N LYS A 122 12.11 -10.37 -1.59
CA LYS A 122 13.02 -9.22 -1.68
C LYS A 122 12.85 -8.49 -3.02
N ALA A 123 12.78 -9.24 -4.13
CA ALA A 123 12.54 -8.67 -5.46
C ALA A 123 11.17 -7.96 -5.54
N MET A 124 10.11 -8.54 -4.94
CA MET A 124 8.80 -7.91 -4.87
C MET A 124 8.83 -6.63 -4.03
N ASN A 125 9.51 -6.64 -2.88
CA ASN A 125 9.68 -5.45 -2.05
C ASN A 125 10.36 -4.33 -2.83
N HIS A 126 11.46 -4.64 -3.53
CA HIS A 126 12.16 -3.66 -4.38
C HIS A 126 11.26 -3.10 -5.49
N LYS A 127 10.51 -3.98 -6.17
CA LYS A 127 9.54 -3.54 -7.17
C LYS A 127 8.56 -2.53 -6.58
N MET A 128 7.96 -2.84 -5.43
CA MET A 128 6.94 -2.02 -4.77
C MET A 128 7.48 -0.73 -4.13
N GLU A 129 8.78 -0.49 -4.07
CA GLU A 129 9.34 0.81 -3.66
C GLU A 129 9.26 1.88 -4.75
N LYS A 130 9.25 1.48 -6.02
CA LYS A 130 9.15 2.40 -7.13
C LYS A 130 7.76 3.04 -7.20
N GLN A 131 7.73 4.35 -7.43
CA GLN A 131 6.50 5.14 -7.40
C GLN A 131 5.47 4.66 -8.44
N GLU A 132 5.91 4.28 -9.64
CA GLU A 132 5.04 3.77 -10.71
C GLU A 132 4.19 2.58 -10.26
N TYR A 133 4.78 1.62 -9.52
CA TYR A 133 4.06 0.44 -9.02
C TYR A 133 3.18 0.75 -7.81
N LYS A 134 3.54 1.75 -7.00
CA LYS A 134 2.67 2.25 -5.93
C LYS A 134 1.41 2.89 -6.51
N ASP A 135 1.58 3.71 -7.54
CA ASP A 135 0.48 4.39 -8.22
C ASP A 135 -0.44 3.37 -8.93
N GLU A 136 0.14 2.38 -9.59
CA GLU A 136 -0.63 1.30 -10.20
C GLU A 136 -1.38 0.48 -9.15
N TYR A 137 -0.74 0.14 -8.04
CA TYR A 137 -1.39 -0.58 -6.93
C TYR A 137 -2.53 0.24 -6.31
N SER A 138 -2.40 1.55 -6.23
CA SER A 138 -3.42 2.43 -5.64
C SER A 138 -4.75 2.38 -6.39
N LYS A 139 -4.73 2.10 -7.71
CA LYS A 139 -5.93 1.92 -8.53
C LYS A 139 -6.83 0.78 -8.03
N ARG A 140 -6.29 -0.17 -7.26
CA ARG A 140 -7.06 -1.22 -6.60
C ARG A 140 -8.15 -0.67 -5.67
N SER A 141 -7.91 0.48 -5.04
CA SER A 141 -8.90 1.11 -4.15
C SER A 141 -10.20 1.44 -4.88
N SER A 142 -10.16 1.70 -6.18
CA SER A 142 -11.36 1.95 -6.99
C SER A 142 -12.25 0.70 -7.15
N VAL A 143 -11.66 -0.49 -7.04
CA VAL A 143 -12.39 -1.77 -7.10
C VAL A 143 -12.93 -2.13 -5.71
N GLU A 144 -12.22 -1.78 -4.65
CA GLU A 144 -12.63 -2.07 -3.26
C GLU A 144 -13.76 -1.16 -2.77
N GLY A 145 -13.82 0.09 -3.26
CA GLY A 145 -14.87 1.05 -2.89
C GLY A 145 -16.30 0.53 -3.08
N PRO A 146 -16.66 -0.05 -4.22
CA PRO A 146 -17.97 -0.65 -4.44
C PRO A 146 -18.33 -1.72 -3.41
N PHE A 147 -17.38 -2.57 -2.99
CA PHE A 147 -17.64 -3.61 -1.98
C PHE A 147 -17.95 -3.03 -0.60
N GLY A 148 -17.35 -1.88 -0.24
CA GLY A 148 -17.72 -1.16 0.98
C GLY A 148 -19.19 -0.72 0.94
N ILE A 149 -19.64 -0.15 -0.17
CA ILE A 149 -21.04 0.27 -0.37
C ILE A 149 -21.97 -0.93 -0.32
N PHE A 150 -21.62 -2.05 -0.97
CA PHE A 150 -22.43 -3.28 -0.91
C PHE A 150 -22.57 -3.81 0.52
N LYS A 151 -21.51 -3.76 1.33
CA LYS A 151 -21.56 -4.18 2.73
C LYS A 151 -22.42 -3.26 3.59
N GLU A 152 -22.22 -1.94 3.47
CA GLU A 152 -22.85 -0.95 4.35
C GLU A 152 -24.27 -0.59 3.90
N GLN A 153 -24.47 -0.26 2.64
CA GLN A 153 -25.76 0.24 2.13
C GLN A 153 -26.69 -0.89 1.69
N PHE A 154 -26.15 -1.89 0.99
CA PHE A 154 -26.95 -3.03 0.51
C PHE A 154 -26.95 -4.22 1.49
N GLN A 155 -26.24 -4.10 2.64
CA GLN A 155 -26.20 -5.11 3.70
C GLN A 155 -25.81 -6.51 3.20
N LEU A 156 -24.85 -6.58 2.27
CA LEU A 156 -24.42 -7.84 1.65
C LEU A 156 -23.94 -8.90 2.68
N GLU A 157 -23.49 -8.48 3.87
CA GLU A 157 -23.08 -9.38 4.95
C GLU A 157 -24.28 -10.00 5.69
N LYS A 158 -25.49 -9.45 5.51
CA LYS A 158 -26.71 -9.96 6.13
C LYS A 158 -27.54 -10.70 5.08
N GLU A 159 -27.07 -11.90 4.71
CA GLU A 159 -27.79 -12.73 3.77
C GLU A 159 -29.20 -13.08 4.27
N VAL A 160 -30.20 -12.59 3.54
CA VAL A 160 -31.64 -12.82 3.84
C VAL A 160 -32.21 -13.94 2.96
N VAL A 161 -31.48 -14.30 1.89
CA VAL A 161 -31.93 -15.31 0.93
C VAL A 161 -31.07 -16.57 1.01
N ILE A 162 -31.70 -17.73 0.88
CA ILE A 162 -31.06 -19.04 0.94
C ILE A 162 -31.03 -19.61 -0.47
N GLY A 163 -29.84 -20.11 -0.87
CA GLY A 163 -29.60 -20.76 -2.14
C GLY A 163 -28.80 -19.91 -3.12
N MET A 164 -27.86 -20.57 -3.82
CA MET A 164 -26.87 -19.91 -4.68
C MET A 164 -27.50 -19.05 -5.78
N ILE A 165 -28.56 -19.53 -6.44
CA ILE A 165 -29.22 -18.79 -7.54
C ILE A 165 -29.85 -17.49 -7.02
N LYS A 166 -30.57 -17.55 -5.91
CA LYS A 166 -31.23 -16.35 -5.32
C LYS A 166 -30.19 -15.35 -4.79
N THR A 167 -29.10 -15.83 -4.24
CA THR A 167 -27.99 -14.97 -3.80
C THR A 167 -27.33 -14.27 -4.99
N GLU A 168 -27.11 -14.98 -6.09
CA GLU A 168 -26.55 -14.40 -7.33
C GLU A 168 -27.50 -13.34 -7.94
N GLU A 169 -28.79 -13.64 -8.03
CA GLU A 169 -29.80 -12.69 -8.51
C GLU A 169 -29.82 -11.41 -7.67
N ARG A 170 -29.75 -11.53 -6.34
CA ARG A 170 -29.68 -10.40 -5.43
C ARG A 170 -28.43 -9.57 -5.66
N ILE A 171 -27.23 -10.20 -5.71
CA ILE A 171 -25.97 -9.50 -5.95
C ILE A 171 -26.01 -8.75 -7.28
N ASN A 172 -26.60 -9.34 -8.32
CA ASN A 172 -26.75 -8.71 -9.62
C ASN A 172 -27.68 -7.49 -9.57
N LEU A 173 -28.77 -7.54 -8.80
CA LEU A 173 -29.66 -6.39 -8.57
C LEU A 173 -28.95 -5.28 -7.78
N ASP A 174 -28.22 -5.61 -6.74
CA ASP A 174 -27.45 -4.65 -5.96
C ASP A 174 -26.35 -3.97 -6.83
N ALA A 175 -25.69 -4.74 -7.69
CA ALA A 175 -24.71 -4.21 -8.64
C ALA A 175 -25.36 -3.27 -9.68
N LEU A 176 -26.55 -3.60 -10.17
CA LEU A 176 -27.32 -2.73 -11.07
C LEU A 176 -27.71 -1.43 -10.38
N ALA A 177 -28.25 -1.51 -9.15
CA ALA A 177 -28.62 -0.34 -8.36
C ALA A 177 -27.41 0.57 -8.09
N TYR A 178 -26.27 -0.01 -7.72
CA TYR A 178 -25.02 0.73 -7.55
C TYR A 178 -24.60 1.46 -8.81
N ASN A 179 -24.63 0.79 -9.97
CA ASN A 179 -24.25 1.41 -11.24
C ASN A 179 -25.21 2.56 -11.64
N LEU A 180 -26.50 2.42 -11.37
CA LEU A 180 -27.47 3.48 -11.62
C LEU A 180 -27.23 4.70 -10.72
N ILE A 181 -26.98 4.50 -9.43
CA ILE A 181 -26.63 5.57 -8.49
C ILE A 181 -25.36 6.27 -8.96
N ARG A 182 -24.34 5.53 -9.36
CA ARG A 182 -23.07 6.09 -9.86
C ARG A 182 -23.26 6.92 -11.13
N LEU A 183 -24.05 6.42 -12.09
CA LEU A 183 -24.38 7.16 -13.30
C LEU A 183 -25.13 8.46 -12.99
N TYR A 184 -26.09 8.41 -12.06
CA TYR A 184 -26.81 9.59 -11.62
C TYR A 184 -25.85 10.64 -11.00
N ASN A 185 -24.97 10.22 -10.10
CA ASN A 185 -24.01 11.11 -9.47
C ASN A 185 -23.07 11.76 -10.49
N ILE A 186 -22.52 10.98 -11.42
CA ILE A 186 -21.66 11.50 -12.52
C ILE A 186 -22.43 12.54 -13.35
N LYS A 187 -23.69 12.28 -13.68
CA LYS A 187 -24.54 13.22 -14.41
C LYS A 187 -24.74 14.53 -13.64
N GLN A 188 -24.95 14.46 -12.32
CA GLN A 188 -25.07 15.66 -11.46
C GLN A 188 -23.75 16.42 -11.38
N GLU A 189 -22.62 15.73 -11.24
CA GLU A 189 -21.28 16.37 -11.23
C GLU A 189 -21.01 17.12 -12.54
N ILE A 190 -21.30 16.50 -13.69
CA ILE A 190 -21.17 17.14 -15.01
C ILE A 190 -22.07 18.37 -15.10
N LYS A 191 -23.33 18.27 -14.66
CA LYS A 191 -24.27 19.40 -14.68
C LYS A 191 -23.77 20.55 -13.85
N ASN A 192 -23.35 20.32 -12.61
CA ASN A 192 -22.81 21.34 -11.71
C ASN A 192 -21.56 22.01 -12.33
N THR A 193 -20.64 21.20 -12.90
CA THR A 193 -19.44 21.73 -13.54
C THR A 193 -19.77 22.59 -14.76
N THR A 194 -20.79 22.26 -15.56
CA THR A 194 -21.23 23.09 -16.69
C THR A 194 -21.87 24.39 -16.22
N GLU A 195 -22.70 24.37 -15.19
CA GLU A 195 -23.28 25.55 -14.57
C GLU A 195 -22.19 26.48 -14.02
N ASP A 196 -21.20 25.96 -13.30
CA ASP A 196 -20.05 26.71 -12.78
C ASP A 196 -19.23 27.38 -13.91
N LEU A 197 -19.06 26.70 -15.05
CA LEU A 197 -18.35 27.24 -16.22
C LEU A 197 -19.17 28.34 -16.93
N GLU A 198 -20.48 28.19 -17.04
CA GLU A 198 -21.37 29.21 -17.60
C GLU A 198 -21.35 30.47 -16.73
N ASP A 199 -21.49 30.36 -15.40
CA ASP A 199 -21.38 31.48 -14.45
C ASP A 199 -20.00 32.17 -14.51
N PHE A 200 -18.92 31.41 -14.65
CA PHE A 200 -17.57 31.96 -14.83
C PHE A 200 -17.44 32.74 -16.15
N CYS A 201 -17.99 32.23 -17.25
CA CYS A 201 -17.97 32.88 -18.55
C CYS A 201 -18.78 34.18 -18.51
N GLU A 202 -19.97 34.20 -17.89
CA GLU A 202 -20.79 35.38 -17.74
C GLU A 202 -20.09 36.43 -16.88
N SER A 203 -19.51 36.05 -15.73
CA SER A 203 -18.77 36.94 -14.84
C SER A 203 -17.56 37.58 -15.53
N THR A 204 -16.87 36.84 -16.39
CA THR A 204 -15.72 37.29 -17.15
C THR A 204 -16.15 38.25 -18.28
N SER A 205 -17.26 37.94 -18.96
CA SER A 205 -17.83 38.84 -20.00
C SER A 205 -18.26 40.18 -19.44
N ILE A 206 -18.90 40.19 -18.26
CA ILE A 206 -19.29 41.45 -17.55
C ILE A 206 -18.06 42.27 -17.16
N LYS A 207 -16.99 41.62 -16.63
CA LYS A 207 -15.75 42.31 -16.31
C LYS A 207 -15.09 42.96 -17.52
N ASN A 208 -15.06 42.28 -18.66
CA ASN A 208 -14.50 42.79 -19.89
C ASN A 208 -15.32 43.99 -20.45
N GLN A 209 -16.63 43.97 -20.33
CA GLN A 209 -17.50 45.08 -20.71
C GLN A 209 -17.28 46.31 -19.80
N LEU A 210 -17.14 46.10 -18.49
CA LEU A 210 -16.88 47.17 -17.53
C LEU A 210 -15.50 47.81 -17.72
N GLN A 211 -14.47 47.04 -18.09
CA GLN A 211 -13.14 47.58 -18.41
C GLN A 211 -13.15 48.40 -19.70
N LEU A 212 -13.89 47.98 -20.73
CA LEU A 212 -14.03 48.71 -21.98
C LEU A 212 -14.76 50.06 -21.77
N THR A 213 -15.75 50.15 -20.90
CA THR A 213 -16.45 51.38 -20.56
C THR A 213 -15.61 52.33 -19.72
N ALA A 214 -14.74 51.82 -18.82
CA ALA A 214 -13.84 52.64 -18.00
C ALA A 214 -12.64 53.22 -18.79
N THR A 215 -12.36 52.74 -20.00
CA THR A 215 -11.26 53.21 -20.86
C THR A 215 -11.74 54.31 -21.81
N ILE A 216 -13.04 54.59 -21.88
CA ILE A 216 -13.66 55.60 -22.78
C ILE A 216 -14.01 56.91 -22.03
N PHE A 217 -13.82 56.98 -20.72
CA PHE A 217 -13.92 58.18 -19.89
C PHE A 217 -12.55 58.51 -19.28
#